data_414ccfc60b1fe030af780e7ead747eed
#
_entry.id   414ccfc60b1fe030af780e7ead747eed
#
_cell.length_a   1.000
_cell.length_b   1.000
_cell.length_c   1.000
_cell.angle_alpha   90.00
_cell.angle_beta   90.00
_cell.angle_gamma   90.00
#
_symmetry.space_group_name_H-M   'P 1'
#
loop_
_entity.id
_entity.type
_entity.pdbx_description
1 polymer ?
#
loop_
_entity_poly.entity_id
_entity_poly.type
_entity_poly.pdbx_seq_one_letter_code
_entity_poly.pdbx_strand_id
1 'polypeptide(L)'
;MLIENLLKNVELPAIYKREGKDCYYDTYRKKLIEITPEETIRQKVAALFEHQYGVPKDMILLEVPMSYYVEGASGRADIIIHMFDEEEQCIYPVTVIECKNEKVFLTDNVVEQAIRYSDTIGARYIVVTNGIDLRFAAYDEDTDGYVFLDNILSYGQMLNKEYTLPENKEEKEIRFTFDELQNQELILEYSELGIWIFGRDTPGTLRSFAVNLYQAFLDIEHKLPIVKRKNFELIEDLGQRYMDYSNAGGGHYNGIYRAFLVNDRYGETQIVSFSVFGTDSEFRGEKVTVTPL
;
A
#
# COMPACT_ATOMS: atom_id res chain seq x y z
N MET A 1 -1.65 1.56 9.33
CA MET A 1 -1.14 1.68 10.75
C MET A 1 0.05 2.62 10.79
N LEU A 2 0.05 3.66 11.61
CA LEU A 2 1.18 4.59 11.75
C LEU A 2 2.27 3.99 12.64
N ILE A 3 3.47 3.79 12.09
CA ILE A 3 4.62 3.20 12.80
C ILE A 3 5.78 4.19 13.03
N GLU A 4 5.65 5.43 12.57
CA GLU A 4 6.72 6.43 12.68
C GLU A 4 7.24 6.56 14.14
N ASN A 5 6.35 6.54 15.13
CA ASN A 5 6.73 6.64 16.55
C ASN A 5 7.44 5.38 17.05
N LEU A 6 7.12 4.20 16.52
CA LEU A 6 7.81 2.95 16.85
C LEU A 6 9.23 2.98 16.27
N LEU A 7 9.39 3.43 15.04
CA LEU A 7 10.68 3.49 14.36
C LEU A 7 11.60 4.61 14.86
N LYS A 8 11.07 5.65 15.49
CA LYS A 8 11.91 6.72 16.10
C LYS A 8 12.82 6.21 17.22
N ASN A 9 12.37 5.19 17.95
CA ASN A 9 13.10 4.63 19.09
C ASN A 9 14.01 3.46 18.70
N VAL A 10 14.05 3.08 17.42
CA VAL A 10 14.90 1.99 16.92
C VAL A 10 16.30 2.53 16.64
N GLU A 11 17.32 1.94 17.29
CA GLU A 11 18.71 2.28 17.04
C GLU A 11 19.16 1.78 15.67
N LEU A 12 19.82 2.68 14.92
CA LEU A 12 20.42 2.33 13.65
C LEU A 12 21.78 1.67 13.85
N PRO A 13 22.22 0.82 12.91
CA PRO A 13 23.54 0.21 12.97
C PRO A 13 24.68 1.26 12.95
N ALA A 14 25.86 0.86 13.46
CA ALA A 14 27.05 1.69 13.44
C ALA A 14 27.43 2.08 11.99
N ILE A 15 27.87 3.34 11.81
CA ILE A 15 28.23 3.89 10.53
C ILE A 15 29.75 3.80 10.33
N TYR A 16 30.14 3.33 9.17
CA TYR A 16 31.52 3.24 8.70
C TYR A 16 31.68 3.86 7.33
N LYS A 17 32.92 4.18 6.94
CA LYS A 17 33.21 4.68 5.58
C LYS A 17 33.80 3.57 4.71
N ARG A 18 33.27 3.44 3.50
CA ARG A 18 33.81 2.59 2.43
C ARG A 18 33.82 3.36 1.12
N GLU A 19 35.00 3.50 0.51
CA GLU A 19 35.18 4.22 -0.77
C GLU A 19 34.62 5.66 -0.75
N GLY A 20 34.76 6.34 0.39
CA GLY A 20 34.27 7.71 0.59
C GLY A 20 32.79 7.84 0.92
N LYS A 21 32.03 6.76 0.92
CA LYS A 21 30.60 6.72 1.24
C LYS A 21 30.36 6.24 2.66
N ASP A 22 29.32 6.78 3.28
CA ASP A 22 28.84 6.31 4.58
C ASP A 22 28.04 5.02 4.40
N CYS A 23 28.36 4.01 5.22
CA CYS A 23 27.75 2.68 5.19
C CYS A 23 27.33 2.25 6.58
N TYR A 24 26.19 1.59 6.70
CA TYR A 24 25.85 0.83 7.90
C TYR A 24 26.66 -0.46 7.96
N TYR A 25 27.09 -0.85 9.17
CA TYR A 25 27.47 -2.23 9.42
C TYR A 25 26.22 -3.05 9.68
N ASP A 26 25.70 -3.64 8.62
CA ASP A 26 24.53 -4.51 8.70
C ASP A 26 24.85 -5.79 9.45
N THR A 27 24.25 -5.95 10.62
CA THR A 27 24.51 -7.07 11.52
C THR A 27 23.77 -8.35 11.11
N TYR A 28 22.78 -8.27 10.24
CA TYR A 28 22.06 -9.40 9.66
C TYR A 28 22.85 -10.03 8.51
N ARG A 29 23.26 -9.19 7.54
CA ARG A 29 24.05 -9.60 6.38
C ARG A 29 25.55 -9.69 6.64
N LYS A 30 26.03 -9.19 7.80
CA LYS A 30 27.44 -9.13 8.22
C LYS A 30 28.35 -8.45 7.20
N LYS A 31 27.90 -7.31 6.64
CA LYS A 31 28.62 -6.53 5.62
C LYS A 31 28.34 -5.04 5.71
N LEU A 32 29.18 -4.23 5.07
CA LEU A 32 28.97 -2.80 4.94
C LEU A 32 28.05 -2.51 3.78
N ILE A 33 26.95 -1.78 4.04
CA ILE A 33 25.91 -1.41 3.07
C ILE A 33 25.82 0.10 2.98
N GLU A 34 25.84 0.65 1.77
CA GLU A 34 25.70 2.09 1.54
C GLU A 34 24.35 2.59 2.11
N ILE A 35 24.40 3.73 2.78
CA ILE A 35 23.23 4.33 3.41
C ILE A 35 22.34 4.94 2.33
N THR A 36 21.14 4.41 2.20
CA THR A 36 20.06 4.99 1.40
C THR A 36 18.83 5.20 2.27
N PRO A 37 17.86 6.05 1.87
CA PRO A 37 16.62 6.20 2.63
C PRO A 37 15.88 4.88 2.82
N GLU A 38 15.81 4.05 1.78
CA GLU A 38 15.16 2.73 1.82
C GLU A 38 15.91 1.75 2.71
N GLU A 39 17.26 1.71 2.61
CA GLU A 39 18.07 0.86 3.49
C GLU A 39 17.94 1.27 4.96
N THR A 40 17.81 2.57 5.24
CA THR A 40 17.56 3.06 6.60
C THR A 40 16.25 2.54 7.17
N ILE A 41 15.19 2.54 6.36
CA ILE A 41 13.88 1.97 6.74
C ILE A 41 14.00 0.46 6.94
N ARG A 42 14.64 -0.25 6.00
CA ARG A 42 14.85 -1.71 6.10
C ARG A 42 15.59 -2.11 7.38
N GLN A 43 16.65 -1.40 7.75
CA GLN A 43 17.38 -1.65 9.00
C GLN A 43 16.51 -1.43 10.23
N LYS A 44 15.75 -0.34 10.27
CA LYS A 44 14.83 -0.05 11.36
C LYS A 44 13.71 -1.07 11.48
N VAL A 45 13.13 -1.50 10.37
CA VAL A 45 12.06 -2.49 10.36
C VAL A 45 12.56 -3.85 10.80
N ALA A 46 13.73 -4.30 10.34
CA ALA A 46 14.34 -5.54 10.81
C ALA A 46 14.57 -5.51 12.33
N ALA A 47 15.16 -4.42 12.84
CA ALA A 47 15.39 -4.25 14.28
C ALA A 47 14.08 -4.12 15.08
N LEU A 48 13.04 -3.52 14.53
CA LEU A 48 11.71 -3.47 15.14
C LEU A 48 11.14 -4.88 15.35
N PHE A 49 11.19 -5.74 14.32
CA PHE A 49 10.72 -7.11 14.43
C PHE A 49 11.58 -7.94 15.37
N GLU A 50 12.90 -7.77 15.38
CA GLU A 50 13.80 -8.44 16.34
C GLU A 50 13.47 -8.05 17.79
N HIS A 51 13.44 -6.75 18.09
CA HIS A 51 13.45 -6.28 19.49
C HIS A 51 12.06 -6.11 20.10
N GLN A 52 11.06 -5.76 19.31
CA GLN A 52 9.70 -5.51 19.83
C GLN A 52 8.72 -6.65 19.56
N TYR A 53 8.88 -7.35 18.43
CA TYR A 53 7.99 -8.45 18.06
C TYR A 53 8.58 -9.83 18.29
N GLY A 54 9.81 -9.90 18.83
CA GLY A 54 10.45 -11.11 19.33
C GLY A 54 10.91 -12.10 18.27
N VAL A 55 11.16 -11.62 17.05
CA VAL A 55 11.71 -12.48 15.98
C VAL A 55 13.18 -12.76 16.27
N PRO A 56 13.62 -14.02 16.36
CA PRO A 56 15.03 -14.33 16.53
C PRO A 56 15.85 -13.77 15.38
N LYS A 57 16.99 -13.19 15.67
CA LYS A 57 17.84 -12.52 14.68
C LYS A 57 18.22 -13.38 13.49
N ASP A 58 18.51 -14.65 13.72
CA ASP A 58 18.86 -15.65 12.71
C ASP A 58 17.67 -16.12 11.86
N MET A 59 16.45 -15.76 12.26
CA MET A 59 15.23 -15.95 11.47
C MET A 59 14.90 -14.75 10.56
N ILE A 60 15.68 -13.67 10.59
CA ILE A 60 15.51 -12.48 9.76
C ILE A 60 16.55 -12.47 8.65
N LEU A 61 16.13 -12.63 7.42
CA LEU A 61 17.00 -12.52 6.24
C LEU A 61 16.67 -11.27 5.44
N LEU A 62 17.70 -10.51 5.03
CA LEU A 62 17.57 -9.26 4.28
C LEU A 62 18.03 -9.42 2.84
N GLU A 63 17.34 -8.78 1.91
CA GLU A 63 17.71 -8.73 0.49
C GLU A 63 17.83 -10.13 -0.13
N VAL A 64 16.81 -10.96 0.07
CA VAL A 64 16.82 -12.38 -0.34
C VAL A 64 16.31 -12.50 -1.76
N PRO A 65 17.13 -13.00 -2.71
CA PRO A 65 16.64 -13.27 -4.06
C PRO A 65 15.61 -14.42 -4.04
N MET A 66 14.54 -14.30 -4.79
CA MET A 66 13.49 -15.33 -4.87
C MET A 66 14.02 -16.67 -5.41
N SER A 67 15.09 -16.62 -6.22
CA SER A 67 15.80 -17.81 -6.69
C SER A 67 16.46 -18.64 -5.58
N TYR A 68 16.57 -18.11 -4.35
CA TYR A 68 17.01 -18.87 -3.18
C TYR A 68 15.99 -19.95 -2.78
N TYR A 69 14.70 -19.70 -3.03
CA TYR A 69 13.62 -20.63 -2.68
C TYR A 69 13.13 -21.45 -3.88
N VAL A 70 13.01 -20.79 -5.05
CA VAL A 70 12.44 -21.39 -6.25
C VAL A 70 13.38 -21.14 -7.43
N GLU A 71 13.89 -22.21 -8.04
CA GLU A 71 14.79 -22.12 -9.20
C GLU A 71 14.12 -21.34 -10.36
N GLY A 72 14.85 -20.35 -10.88
CA GLY A 72 14.35 -19.49 -11.96
C GLY A 72 13.41 -18.35 -11.52
N ALA A 73 13.02 -18.28 -10.26
CA ALA A 73 12.24 -17.16 -9.76
C ALA A 73 13.04 -15.85 -9.79
N SER A 74 12.39 -14.77 -10.23
CA SER A 74 12.98 -13.44 -10.33
C SER A 74 12.55 -12.54 -9.17
N GLY A 75 13.36 -11.52 -8.91
CA GLY A 75 13.09 -10.54 -7.86
C GLY A 75 13.85 -10.82 -6.57
N ARG A 76 13.67 -9.92 -5.61
CA ARG A 76 14.38 -9.95 -4.33
C ARG A 76 13.49 -9.27 -3.28
N ALA A 77 13.15 -10.01 -2.23
CA ALA A 77 12.41 -9.47 -1.10
C ALA A 77 13.34 -8.69 -0.16
N ASP A 78 12.86 -7.60 0.37
CA ASP A 78 13.62 -6.75 1.29
C ASP A 78 13.95 -7.46 2.59
N ILE A 79 12.94 -8.06 3.23
CA ILE A 79 13.09 -8.84 4.47
C ILE A 79 12.20 -10.08 4.36
N ILE A 80 12.73 -11.21 4.79
CA ILE A 80 11.93 -12.43 4.99
C ILE A 80 12.15 -12.91 6.42
N ILE A 81 11.05 -13.10 7.15
CA ILE A 81 11.04 -13.74 8.46
C ILE A 81 10.76 -15.23 8.27
N HIS A 82 11.53 -16.06 8.95
CA HIS A 82 11.42 -17.51 8.90
C HIS A 82 10.98 -18.10 10.23
N MET A 83 10.52 -19.32 10.19
CA MET A 83 10.39 -20.21 11.34
C MET A 83 11.34 -21.40 11.21
N PHE A 84 11.75 -21.95 12.33
CA PHE A 84 12.48 -23.21 12.35
C PHE A 84 11.51 -24.34 12.67
N ASP A 85 11.51 -25.35 11.84
CA ASP A 85 10.77 -26.59 12.07
C ASP A 85 11.69 -27.62 12.71
N GLU A 86 11.36 -28.02 13.94
CA GLU A 86 12.17 -28.98 14.71
C GLU A 86 12.07 -30.40 14.16
N GLU A 87 10.97 -30.77 13.53
CA GLU A 87 10.77 -32.11 13.00
C GLU A 87 11.56 -32.30 11.69
N GLU A 88 11.47 -31.32 10.79
CA GLU A 88 12.16 -31.38 9.50
C GLU A 88 13.58 -30.78 9.53
N GLN A 89 13.97 -30.16 10.65
CA GLN A 89 15.29 -29.54 10.85
C GLN A 89 15.62 -28.50 9.77
N CYS A 90 14.64 -27.75 9.33
CA CYS A 90 14.79 -26.71 8.30
C CYS A 90 14.03 -25.43 8.64
N ILE A 91 14.31 -24.36 7.89
CA ILE A 91 13.64 -23.08 8.04
C ILE A 91 12.61 -22.88 6.93
N TYR A 92 11.44 -22.34 7.28
CA TYR A 92 10.38 -21.99 6.35
C TYR A 92 10.09 -20.49 6.39
N PRO A 93 9.82 -19.84 5.25
CA PRO A 93 9.40 -18.45 5.23
C PRO A 93 7.99 -18.30 5.85
N VAL A 94 7.85 -17.31 6.70
CA VAL A 94 6.58 -16.98 7.39
C VAL A 94 6.02 -15.67 6.93
N THR A 95 6.90 -14.66 6.78
CA THR A 95 6.48 -13.30 6.43
C THR A 95 7.42 -12.71 5.38
N VAL A 96 6.84 -12.11 4.35
CA VAL A 96 7.54 -11.23 3.40
C VAL A 96 7.29 -9.78 3.79
N ILE A 97 8.35 -8.98 3.88
CA ILE A 97 8.27 -7.55 4.17
C ILE A 97 8.89 -6.78 3.01
N GLU A 98 8.15 -5.84 2.46
CA GLU A 98 8.60 -4.91 1.43
C GLU A 98 8.72 -3.51 2.03
N CYS A 99 9.90 -2.89 1.89
CA CYS A 99 10.22 -1.57 2.41
C CYS A 99 10.30 -0.58 1.27
N LYS A 100 9.68 0.57 1.40
CA LYS A 100 9.74 1.67 0.45
C LYS A 100 10.29 2.92 1.12
N ASN A 101 10.79 3.84 0.32
CA ASN A 101 11.17 5.17 0.79
C ASN A 101 9.93 5.89 1.38
N GLU A 102 10.12 6.71 2.42
CA GLU A 102 9.04 7.45 3.10
C GLU A 102 8.18 8.34 2.18
N LYS A 103 8.71 8.70 1.01
CA LYS A 103 7.99 9.47 -0.01
C LYS A 103 7.09 8.62 -0.91
N VAL A 104 7.21 7.30 -0.84
CA VAL A 104 6.42 6.37 -1.65
C VAL A 104 5.16 5.99 -0.89
N PHE A 105 4.01 6.17 -1.52
CA PHE A 105 2.74 5.70 -0.97
C PHE A 105 2.65 4.17 -1.06
N LEU A 106 2.03 3.57 -0.03
CA LEU A 106 1.77 2.14 0.00
C LEU A 106 0.52 1.82 -0.84
N THR A 107 0.66 1.93 -2.15
CA THR A 107 -0.40 1.61 -3.12
C THR A 107 -0.58 0.11 -3.27
N ASP A 108 -1.67 -0.29 -3.93
CA ASP A 108 -1.95 -1.70 -4.23
C ASP A 108 -0.81 -2.37 -5.01
N ASN A 109 -0.11 -1.65 -5.90
CA ASN A 109 1.07 -2.18 -6.60
C ASN A 109 2.20 -2.61 -5.66
N VAL A 110 2.40 -1.89 -4.54
CA VAL A 110 3.40 -2.26 -3.53
C VAL A 110 2.95 -3.51 -2.78
N VAL A 111 1.67 -3.61 -2.46
CA VAL A 111 1.06 -4.78 -1.83
C VAL A 111 1.15 -5.99 -2.76
N GLU A 112 0.80 -5.83 -4.04
CA GLU A 112 0.89 -6.90 -5.04
C GLU A 112 2.32 -7.42 -5.23
N GLN A 113 3.33 -6.55 -5.09
CA GLN A 113 4.72 -7.00 -5.12
C GLN A 113 5.03 -7.95 -3.95
N ALA A 114 4.58 -7.61 -2.74
CA ALA A 114 4.75 -8.45 -1.56
C ALA A 114 3.94 -9.75 -1.69
N ILE A 115 2.72 -9.70 -2.22
CA ILE A 115 1.87 -10.87 -2.50
C ILE A 115 2.60 -11.83 -3.46
N ARG A 116 3.08 -11.34 -4.61
CA ARG A 116 3.80 -12.19 -5.58
C ARG A 116 5.00 -12.90 -4.97
N TYR A 117 5.77 -12.23 -4.11
CA TYR A 117 6.89 -12.88 -3.42
C TYR A 117 6.39 -13.90 -2.42
N SER A 118 5.35 -13.58 -1.66
CA SER A 118 4.75 -14.46 -0.68
C SER A 118 4.18 -15.73 -1.32
N ASP A 119 3.46 -15.60 -2.42
CA ASP A 119 2.91 -16.72 -3.20
C ASP A 119 4.04 -17.63 -3.75
N THR A 120 5.15 -17.00 -4.19
CA THR A 120 6.32 -17.74 -4.70
C THR A 120 6.93 -18.65 -3.66
N ILE A 121 6.95 -18.23 -2.39
CA ILE A 121 7.67 -18.95 -1.31
C ILE A 121 6.75 -19.59 -0.28
N GLY A 122 5.43 -19.43 -0.41
CA GLY A 122 4.43 -19.98 0.50
C GLY A 122 4.40 -19.31 1.88
N ALA A 123 4.79 -18.02 1.97
CA ALA A 123 4.72 -17.29 3.22
C ALA A 123 3.27 -16.91 3.54
N ARG A 124 2.87 -16.99 4.82
CA ARG A 124 1.49 -16.71 5.25
C ARG A 124 1.21 -15.22 5.43
N TYR A 125 2.23 -14.43 5.74
CA TYR A 125 2.05 -13.02 6.07
C TYR A 125 2.80 -12.13 5.11
N ILE A 126 2.23 -10.97 4.84
CA ILE A 126 2.91 -9.89 4.13
C ILE A 126 2.91 -8.62 4.97
N VAL A 127 3.97 -7.86 4.85
CA VAL A 127 4.10 -6.53 5.42
C VAL A 127 4.59 -5.59 4.34
N VAL A 128 3.96 -4.44 4.22
CA VAL A 128 4.46 -3.35 3.37
C VAL A 128 4.60 -2.10 4.22
N THR A 129 5.70 -1.38 4.06
CA THR A 129 5.95 -0.18 4.84
C THR A 129 6.82 0.83 4.10
N ASN A 130 6.58 2.12 4.37
CA ASN A 130 7.45 3.22 3.95
C ASN A 130 8.13 3.92 5.13
N GLY A 131 8.10 3.29 6.32
CA GLY A 131 8.69 3.85 7.54
C GLY A 131 7.79 4.85 8.28
N ILE A 132 6.69 5.26 7.68
CA ILE A 132 5.65 6.10 8.29
C ILE A 132 4.43 5.22 8.54
N ASP A 133 3.96 4.59 7.48
CA ASP A 133 2.83 3.68 7.48
C ASP A 133 3.30 2.24 7.33
N LEU A 134 2.54 1.32 7.90
CA LEU A 134 2.72 -0.12 7.76
C LEU A 134 1.36 -0.78 7.56
N ARG A 135 1.30 -1.70 6.61
CA ARG A 135 0.18 -2.62 6.42
C ARG A 135 0.67 -4.04 6.69
N PHE A 136 0.00 -4.73 7.58
CA PHE A 136 0.24 -6.13 7.90
C PHE A 136 -0.95 -6.95 7.44
N ALA A 137 -0.75 -7.98 6.65
CA ALA A 137 -1.84 -8.85 6.20
C ALA A 137 -1.51 -10.32 6.40
N ALA A 138 -2.55 -11.12 6.62
CA ALA A 138 -2.49 -12.56 6.69
C ALA A 138 -3.25 -13.17 5.52
N TYR A 139 -2.74 -14.29 5.01
CA TYR A 139 -3.46 -15.09 4.02
C TYR A 139 -4.66 -15.78 4.67
N ASP A 140 -5.81 -15.57 4.09
CA ASP A 140 -7.09 -16.15 4.48
C ASP A 140 -7.47 -17.25 3.49
N GLU A 141 -7.58 -18.47 3.99
CA GLU A 141 -7.91 -19.66 3.19
C GLU A 141 -9.37 -19.66 2.67
N ASP A 142 -10.26 -18.95 3.38
CA ASP A 142 -11.69 -18.90 3.01
C ASP A 142 -11.93 -17.99 1.80
N THR A 143 -11.19 -16.87 1.73
CA THR A 143 -11.30 -15.90 0.63
C THR A 143 -10.25 -16.09 -0.46
N ASP A 144 -9.29 -17.00 -0.26
CA ASP A 144 -8.11 -17.23 -1.13
C ASP A 144 -7.34 -15.93 -1.41
N GLY A 145 -7.07 -15.16 -0.34
CA GLY A 145 -6.46 -13.84 -0.45
C GLY A 145 -5.84 -13.33 0.83
N TYR A 146 -5.27 -12.13 0.76
CA TYR A 146 -4.66 -11.48 1.92
C TYR A 146 -5.64 -10.49 2.54
N VAL A 147 -5.85 -10.60 3.86
CA VAL A 147 -6.70 -9.70 4.66
C VAL A 147 -5.81 -8.88 5.58
N PHE A 148 -5.95 -7.56 5.55
CA PHE A 148 -5.20 -6.66 6.41
C PHE A 148 -5.64 -6.78 7.87
N LEU A 149 -4.68 -6.84 8.76
CA LEU A 149 -4.88 -6.92 10.20
C LEU A 149 -4.74 -5.53 10.84
N ASP A 150 -5.47 -5.31 11.92
CA ASP A 150 -5.42 -4.05 12.67
C ASP A 150 -4.14 -3.89 13.52
N ASN A 151 -3.40 -4.98 13.72
CA ASN A 151 -2.22 -5.01 14.56
C ASN A 151 -1.05 -5.75 13.92
N ILE A 152 0.17 -5.39 14.29
CA ILE A 152 1.37 -6.15 13.96
C ILE A 152 1.44 -7.34 14.92
N LEU A 153 1.61 -8.55 14.40
CA LEU A 153 1.72 -9.76 15.20
C LEU A 153 3.13 -9.93 15.74
N SER A 154 3.24 -10.39 16.99
CA SER A 154 4.49 -10.91 17.53
C SER A 154 4.89 -12.22 16.83
N TYR A 155 6.16 -12.59 16.93
CA TYR A 155 6.66 -13.84 16.33
C TYR A 155 5.87 -15.07 16.81
N GLY A 156 5.60 -15.17 18.12
CA GLY A 156 4.79 -16.26 18.66
C GLY A 156 3.37 -16.30 18.09
N GLN A 157 2.72 -15.14 17.95
CA GLN A 157 1.40 -15.06 17.34
C GLN A 157 1.42 -15.47 15.87
N MET A 158 2.45 -15.08 15.12
CA MET A 158 2.60 -15.52 13.72
C MET A 158 2.74 -17.04 13.60
N LEU A 159 3.57 -17.66 14.46
CA LEU A 159 3.78 -19.10 14.45
C LEU A 159 2.52 -19.89 14.84
N ASN A 160 1.80 -19.41 15.86
CA ASN A 160 0.60 -20.08 16.36
C ASN A 160 -0.68 -19.69 15.61
N LYS A 161 -0.58 -18.77 14.62
CA LYS A 161 -1.74 -18.20 13.90
C LYS A 161 -2.76 -17.55 14.87
N GLU A 162 -2.25 -16.87 15.89
CA GLU A 162 -3.06 -16.23 16.93
C GLU A 162 -3.45 -14.82 16.51
N TYR A 163 -4.42 -14.71 15.61
CA TYR A 163 -5.01 -13.44 15.18
C TYR A 163 -6.48 -13.62 14.85
N THR A 164 -7.21 -12.52 14.88
CA THR A 164 -8.59 -12.47 14.41
C THR A 164 -8.61 -11.66 13.12
N LEU A 165 -9.19 -12.25 12.08
CA LEU A 165 -9.47 -11.47 10.88
C LEU A 165 -10.48 -10.38 11.23
N PRO A 166 -10.31 -9.15 10.77
CA PRO A 166 -11.32 -8.13 10.95
C PRO A 166 -12.64 -8.67 10.39
N GLU A 167 -13.70 -8.52 11.16
CA GLU A 167 -15.02 -8.85 10.64
C GLU A 167 -15.18 -8.11 9.31
N ASN A 168 -15.53 -8.84 8.25
CA ASN A 168 -15.95 -8.26 6.99
C ASN A 168 -17.28 -7.52 7.26
N LYS A 169 -17.17 -6.38 7.89
CA LYS A 169 -18.23 -5.39 7.80
C LYS A 169 -18.16 -4.98 6.33
N GLU A 170 -19.18 -5.40 5.56
CA GLU A 170 -19.57 -4.59 4.41
C GLU A 170 -19.80 -3.20 5.00
N GLU A 171 -18.74 -2.40 5.10
CA GLU A 171 -18.87 -1.00 5.38
C GLU A 171 -19.62 -0.45 4.18
N LYS A 172 -20.95 -0.29 4.37
CA LYS A 172 -21.68 0.60 3.48
C LYS A 172 -20.90 1.89 3.53
N GLU A 173 -20.26 2.24 2.41
CA GLU A 173 -19.54 3.49 2.30
C GLU A 173 -20.56 4.61 2.53
N ILE A 174 -20.63 5.05 3.77
CA ILE A 174 -21.49 6.15 4.19
C ILE A 174 -20.85 7.40 3.65
N ARG A 175 -21.52 8.01 2.69
CA ARG A 175 -21.10 9.30 2.15
C ARG A 175 -21.14 10.36 3.26
N PHE A 176 -20.02 11.04 3.47
CA PHE A 176 -19.94 12.10 4.48
C PHE A 176 -20.94 13.20 4.20
N THR A 177 -21.56 13.68 5.26
CA THR A 177 -22.38 14.90 5.25
C THR A 177 -21.50 16.12 5.02
N PHE A 178 -22.13 17.25 4.68
CA PHE A 178 -21.40 18.51 4.51
C PHE A 178 -20.61 18.91 5.77
N ASP A 179 -21.17 18.70 6.95
CA ASP A 179 -20.53 19.06 8.23
C ASP A 179 -19.32 18.13 8.52
N GLU A 180 -19.44 16.84 8.27
CA GLU A 180 -18.34 15.87 8.38
C GLU A 180 -17.20 16.20 7.42
N LEU A 181 -17.49 16.65 6.20
CA LEU A 181 -16.49 17.10 5.25
C LEU A 181 -15.71 18.36 5.68
N GLN A 182 -16.19 19.10 6.67
CA GLN A 182 -15.45 20.23 7.28
C GLN A 182 -14.49 19.77 8.40
N ASN A 183 -14.65 18.55 8.91
CA ASN A 183 -13.79 18.00 9.96
C ASN A 183 -12.50 17.42 9.34
N GLN A 184 -11.39 18.18 9.46
CA GLN A 184 -10.11 17.78 8.87
C GLN A 184 -9.48 16.54 9.54
N GLU A 185 -9.77 16.27 10.81
CA GLU A 185 -9.30 15.07 11.50
C GLU A 185 -9.99 13.84 10.93
N LEU A 186 -11.32 13.89 10.76
CA LEU A 186 -12.09 12.82 10.13
C LEU A 186 -11.65 12.55 8.68
N ILE A 187 -11.39 13.61 7.91
CA ILE A 187 -10.90 13.49 6.55
C ILE A 187 -9.52 12.83 6.48
N LEU A 188 -8.63 13.15 7.42
CA LEU A 188 -7.31 12.52 7.50
C LEU A 188 -7.41 11.05 7.91
N GLU A 189 -8.20 10.74 8.92
CA GLU A 189 -8.48 9.36 9.36
C GLU A 189 -9.05 8.52 8.21
N TYR A 190 -10.02 9.05 7.48
CA TYR A 190 -10.59 8.39 6.30
C TYR A 190 -9.53 8.10 5.23
N SER A 191 -8.59 9.02 4.98
CA SER A 191 -7.51 8.81 4.01
C SER A 191 -6.49 7.76 4.48
N GLU A 192 -6.31 7.59 5.80
CA GLU A 192 -5.40 6.60 6.38
C GLU A 192 -5.92 5.17 6.25
N LEU A 193 -7.22 4.97 6.01
CA LEU A 193 -7.83 3.67 5.70
C LEU A 193 -7.43 3.09 4.33
N GLY A 194 -6.45 3.70 3.66
CA GLY A 194 -5.89 3.19 2.41
C GLY A 194 -6.47 3.80 1.15
N ILE A 195 -7.26 4.85 1.29
CA ILE A 195 -7.88 5.58 0.17
C ILE A 195 -6.98 6.75 -0.22
N TRP A 196 -5.96 6.50 -1.00
CA TRP A 196 -4.90 7.45 -1.36
C TRP A 196 -5.34 8.45 -2.45
N ILE A 197 -6.34 9.27 -2.17
CA ILE A 197 -6.87 10.27 -3.11
C ILE A 197 -6.21 11.64 -2.99
N PHE A 198 -5.38 11.86 -1.97
CA PHE A 198 -4.60 13.08 -1.79
C PHE A 198 -3.32 12.84 -0.96
N GLY A 199 -2.32 13.72 -1.14
CA GLY A 199 -1.06 13.69 -0.39
C GLY A 199 -1.13 14.50 0.91
N ARG A 200 -0.13 14.33 1.78
CA ARG A 200 -0.01 15.05 3.06
C ARG A 200 0.04 16.57 2.89
N ASP A 201 0.62 17.04 1.80
CA ASP A 201 0.75 18.47 1.48
C ASP A 201 -0.50 19.06 0.80
N THR A 202 -1.53 18.25 0.57
CA THR A 202 -2.77 18.71 -0.05
C THR A 202 -3.49 19.67 0.90
N PRO A 203 -3.84 20.90 0.45
CA PRO A 203 -4.60 21.85 1.26
C PRO A 203 -5.92 21.27 1.76
N GLY A 204 -6.28 21.55 3.03
CA GLY A 204 -7.48 20.99 3.67
C GLY A 204 -8.77 21.17 2.87
N THR A 205 -8.94 22.34 2.21
CA THR A 205 -10.10 22.60 1.35
C THR A 205 -10.18 21.66 0.14
N LEU A 206 -9.04 21.24 -0.41
CA LEU A 206 -8.99 20.29 -1.52
C LEU A 206 -9.17 18.84 -1.03
N ARG A 207 -8.74 18.51 0.18
CA ARG A 207 -8.96 17.18 0.76
C ARG A 207 -10.45 16.88 0.89
N SER A 208 -11.21 17.79 1.49
CA SER A 208 -12.67 17.67 1.62
C SER A 208 -13.36 17.49 0.27
N PHE A 209 -12.93 18.27 -0.74
CA PHE A 209 -13.45 18.14 -2.10
C PHE A 209 -13.11 16.78 -2.71
N ALA A 210 -11.86 16.33 -2.60
CA ALA A 210 -11.41 15.05 -3.14
C ALA A 210 -12.16 13.87 -2.51
N VAL A 211 -12.31 13.85 -1.17
CA VAL A 211 -13.09 12.83 -0.47
C VAL A 211 -14.55 12.82 -0.92
N ASN A 212 -15.21 13.99 -0.97
CA ASN A 212 -16.59 14.05 -1.41
C ASN A 212 -16.78 13.56 -2.86
N LEU A 213 -15.85 13.90 -3.76
CA LEU A 213 -15.89 13.48 -5.15
C LEU A 213 -15.64 11.96 -5.26
N TYR A 214 -14.67 11.43 -4.51
CA TYR A 214 -14.37 10.01 -4.45
C TYR A 214 -15.58 9.21 -3.96
N GLN A 215 -16.16 9.60 -2.83
CA GLN A 215 -17.37 8.96 -2.29
C GLN A 215 -18.56 9.06 -3.26
N ALA A 216 -18.68 10.16 -4.01
CA ALA A 216 -19.73 10.29 -5.04
C ALA A 216 -19.51 9.29 -6.20
N PHE A 217 -18.27 8.94 -6.52
CA PHE A 217 -17.99 7.92 -7.53
C PHE A 217 -18.19 6.50 -7.01
N LEU A 218 -18.01 6.26 -5.71
CA LEU A 218 -18.26 4.98 -5.08
C LEU A 218 -19.73 4.71 -4.78
N ASP A 219 -20.56 5.74 -4.76
CA ASP A 219 -22.00 5.63 -4.48
C ASP A 219 -22.76 4.96 -5.63
N ILE A 220 -22.84 3.64 -5.58
CA ILE A 220 -23.56 2.81 -6.58
C ILE A 220 -25.07 2.77 -6.34
N GLU A 221 -25.55 3.14 -5.15
CA GLU A 221 -26.97 3.18 -4.81
C GLU A 221 -27.66 4.36 -5.48
N HIS A 222 -26.95 5.46 -5.68
CA HIS A 222 -27.47 6.67 -6.28
C HIS A 222 -26.89 6.89 -7.69
N LYS A 223 -27.49 6.19 -8.66
CA LYS A 223 -27.13 6.38 -10.08
C LYS A 223 -27.56 7.76 -10.57
N LEU A 224 -26.71 8.36 -11.40
CA LEU A 224 -27.07 9.61 -12.07
C LEU A 224 -28.27 9.43 -13.00
N PRO A 225 -29.24 10.34 -12.99
CA PRO A 225 -30.36 10.28 -13.90
C PRO A 225 -29.91 10.56 -15.33
N ILE A 226 -30.68 10.07 -16.31
CA ILE A 226 -30.50 10.43 -17.72
C ILE A 226 -30.57 11.95 -17.86
N VAL A 227 -29.54 12.54 -18.46
CA VAL A 227 -29.43 13.99 -18.63
C VAL A 227 -29.15 14.30 -20.09
N LYS A 228 -30.04 15.07 -20.71
CA LYS A 228 -29.86 15.56 -22.06
C LYS A 228 -29.54 17.05 -22.07
N ARG A 229 -28.44 17.42 -22.71
CA ARG A 229 -27.99 18.80 -22.97
C ARG A 229 -27.77 18.99 -24.46
N LYS A 230 -27.57 20.24 -24.90
CA LYS A 230 -27.40 20.59 -26.30
C LYS A 230 -26.31 19.78 -27.02
N ASN A 231 -25.20 19.52 -26.34
CA ASN A 231 -24.01 18.88 -26.92
C ASN A 231 -23.62 17.57 -26.25
N PHE A 232 -24.47 17.05 -25.37
CA PHE A 232 -24.15 15.90 -24.54
C PHE A 232 -25.42 15.26 -24.02
N GLU A 233 -25.47 13.94 -24.02
CA GLU A 233 -26.52 13.15 -23.42
C GLU A 233 -25.92 12.04 -22.58
N LEU A 234 -26.22 12.03 -21.27
CA LEU A 234 -25.96 10.90 -20.41
C LEU A 234 -27.08 9.88 -20.63
N ILE A 235 -26.74 8.73 -21.23
CA ILE A 235 -27.68 7.68 -21.55
C ILE A 235 -27.87 6.76 -20.34
N GLU A 236 -26.73 6.38 -19.71
CA GLU A 236 -26.74 5.43 -18.60
C GLU A 236 -25.54 5.65 -17.69
N ASP A 237 -25.77 5.56 -16.39
CA ASP A 237 -24.75 5.41 -15.37
C ASP A 237 -24.46 3.92 -15.21
N LEU A 238 -23.33 3.47 -15.71
CA LEU A 238 -22.90 2.07 -15.73
C LEU A 238 -22.38 1.60 -14.35
N GLY A 239 -22.27 2.54 -13.40
CA GLY A 239 -21.76 2.27 -12.04
C GLY A 239 -20.24 2.13 -11.99
N GLN A 240 -19.78 1.47 -10.96
CA GLN A 240 -18.35 1.24 -10.72
C GLN A 240 -17.78 0.13 -11.59
N ARG A 241 -16.50 0.27 -11.91
CA ARG A 241 -15.67 -0.80 -12.46
C ARG A 241 -14.24 -0.63 -12.00
N TYR A 242 -13.54 -1.73 -11.78
CA TYR A 242 -12.10 -1.73 -11.59
C TYR A 242 -11.41 -1.70 -12.95
N MET A 243 -10.42 -0.85 -13.08
CA MET A 243 -9.60 -0.75 -14.29
C MET A 243 -8.14 -0.68 -13.93
N ASP A 244 -7.34 -1.39 -14.71
CA ASP A 244 -5.89 -1.35 -14.68
C ASP A 244 -5.40 -1.07 -16.11
N TYR A 245 -4.71 0.04 -16.32
CA TYR A 245 -4.15 0.36 -17.62
C TYR A 245 -2.91 1.25 -17.53
N SER A 246 -2.03 1.10 -18.53
CA SER A 246 -0.88 1.95 -18.73
C SER A 246 -1.10 2.87 -19.93
N ASN A 247 -0.74 4.14 -19.81
CA ASN A 247 -0.81 5.08 -20.92
C ASN A 247 0.52 5.13 -21.69
N ALA A 248 0.48 5.68 -22.91
CA ALA A 248 1.67 5.83 -23.78
C ALA A 248 2.76 6.76 -23.20
N GLY A 249 2.44 7.57 -22.18
CA GLY A 249 3.37 8.43 -21.46
C GLY A 249 4.08 7.75 -20.30
N GLY A 250 3.87 6.43 -20.08
CA GLY A 250 4.51 5.64 -19.04
C GLY A 250 3.78 5.72 -17.67
N GLY A 251 2.62 6.36 -17.61
CA GLY A 251 1.76 6.32 -16.42
C GLY A 251 1.02 4.98 -16.35
N HIS A 252 0.97 4.42 -15.15
CA HIS A 252 0.19 3.23 -14.83
C HIS A 252 -0.89 3.63 -13.81
N TYR A 253 -2.12 3.23 -14.08
CA TYR A 253 -3.28 3.58 -13.28
C TYR A 253 -4.12 2.35 -13.02
N ASN A 254 -4.35 2.05 -11.76
CA ASN A 254 -5.29 1.02 -11.33
C ASN A 254 -6.22 1.59 -10.27
N GLY A 255 -7.43 1.07 -10.19
CA GLY A 255 -8.38 1.48 -9.18
C GLY A 255 -9.82 1.48 -9.66
N ILE A 256 -10.67 2.06 -8.83
CA ILE A 256 -12.11 2.12 -9.06
C ILE A 256 -12.43 3.36 -9.91
N TYR A 257 -13.19 3.11 -10.96
CA TYR A 257 -13.72 4.13 -11.87
C TYR A 257 -15.23 4.08 -11.89
N ARG A 258 -15.89 5.24 -12.06
CA ARG A 258 -17.30 5.29 -12.41
C ARG A 258 -17.42 5.51 -13.90
N ALA A 259 -18.16 4.65 -14.57
CA ALA A 259 -18.32 4.67 -16.01
C ALA A 259 -19.72 5.13 -16.41
N PHE A 260 -19.80 5.87 -17.51
CA PHE A 260 -21.01 6.45 -18.05
C PHE A 260 -21.11 6.18 -19.54
N LEU A 261 -22.30 5.80 -19.99
CA LEU A 261 -22.61 5.74 -21.41
C LEU A 261 -23.16 7.11 -21.85
N VAL A 262 -22.50 7.71 -22.81
CA VAL A 262 -22.82 9.07 -23.24
C VAL A 262 -22.93 9.19 -24.75
N ASN A 263 -23.77 10.09 -25.24
CA ASN A 263 -23.75 10.55 -26.63
C ASN A 263 -23.11 11.93 -26.69
N ASP A 264 -22.26 12.11 -27.66
CA ASP A 264 -21.69 13.41 -27.99
C ASP A 264 -22.67 14.27 -28.84
N ARG A 265 -22.22 15.47 -29.20
CA ARG A 265 -23.00 16.40 -30.01
C ARG A 265 -23.26 15.91 -31.46
N TYR A 266 -22.53 14.90 -31.90
CA TYR A 266 -22.67 14.30 -33.24
C TYR A 266 -23.54 13.04 -33.22
N GLY A 267 -24.01 12.62 -32.04
CA GLY A 267 -24.80 11.42 -31.83
C GLY A 267 -23.96 10.14 -31.77
N GLU A 268 -22.64 10.25 -31.61
CA GLU A 268 -21.77 9.10 -31.36
C GLU A 268 -21.80 8.70 -29.89
N THR A 269 -21.94 7.39 -29.68
CA THR A 269 -22.00 6.81 -28.32
C THR A 269 -20.60 6.42 -27.86
N GLN A 270 -20.25 6.82 -26.64
CA GLN A 270 -18.94 6.55 -26.03
C GLN A 270 -19.14 6.13 -24.57
N ILE A 271 -18.15 5.38 -24.03
CA ILE A 271 -18.04 5.14 -22.59
C ILE A 271 -16.99 6.11 -22.06
N VAL A 272 -17.38 6.93 -21.12
CA VAL A 272 -16.50 7.84 -20.38
C VAL A 272 -16.35 7.34 -18.97
N SER A 273 -15.11 7.17 -18.52
CA SER A 273 -14.81 6.69 -17.17
C SER A 273 -14.06 7.77 -16.39
N PHE A 274 -14.46 7.98 -15.15
CA PHE A 274 -13.83 8.93 -14.23
C PHE A 274 -13.29 8.20 -13.02
N SER A 275 -12.14 8.65 -12.53
CA SER A 275 -11.57 8.23 -11.25
C SER A 275 -10.99 9.42 -10.52
N VAL A 276 -10.87 9.30 -9.20
CA VAL A 276 -10.18 10.28 -8.35
C VAL A 276 -8.95 9.59 -7.78
N PHE A 277 -7.78 10.14 -8.06
CA PHE A 277 -6.54 9.68 -7.47
C PHE A 277 -5.59 10.87 -7.30
N GLY A 278 -4.75 10.80 -6.25
CA GLY A 278 -3.74 11.79 -5.99
C GLY A 278 -2.44 11.45 -6.72
N THR A 279 -1.79 12.44 -7.30
CA THR A 279 -0.43 12.32 -7.79
C THR A 279 0.37 13.55 -7.42
N ASP A 280 1.64 13.36 -7.06
CA ASP A 280 2.57 14.45 -6.86
C ASP A 280 3.06 14.94 -8.22
N SER A 281 2.96 16.24 -8.44
CA SER A 281 3.54 16.87 -9.62
C SER A 281 4.19 18.19 -9.26
N GLU A 282 5.18 18.60 -10.05
CA GLU A 282 5.77 19.94 -9.97
C GLU A 282 5.11 20.83 -11.03
N PHE A 283 4.51 21.92 -10.58
CA PHE A 283 4.01 22.96 -11.48
C PHE A 283 4.67 24.29 -11.10
N ARG A 284 5.46 24.87 -12.03
CA ARG A 284 6.23 26.11 -11.83
C ARG A 284 7.19 26.09 -10.62
N GLY A 285 7.75 24.92 -10.30
CA GLY A 285 8.69 24.75 -9.18
C GLY A 285 8.02 24.62 -7.82
N GLU A 286 6.69 24.56 -7.77
CA GLU A 286 5.93 24.24 -6.56
C GLU A 286 5.37 22.82 -6.66
N LYS A 287 5.47 22.06 -5.58
CA LYS A 287 4.80 20.76 -5.50
C LYS A 287 3.30 20.99 -5.40
N VAL A 288 2.56 20.39 -6.30
CA VAL A 288 1.11 20.43 -6.32
C VAL A 288 0.56 19.01 -6.39
N THR A 289 -0.49 18.75 -5.63
CA THR A 289 -1.29 17.54 -5.82
C THR A 289 -2.26 17.80 -6.96
N VAL A 290 -2.15 17.03 -8.02
CA VAL A 290 -3.03 17.11 -9.18
C VAL A 290 -3.97 15.92 -9.15
N THR A 291 -5.26 16.18 -9.21
CA THR A 291 -6.26 15.15 -9.51
C THR A 291 -6.52 15.24 -11.01
N PRO A 292 -5.96 14.34 -11.83
CA PRO A 292 -6.26 14.37 -13.26
C PRO A 292 -7.73 13.98 -13.48
N LEU A 293 -8.38 14.76 -14.28
CA LEU A 293 -9.76 14.51 -14.76
C LEU A 293 -9.74 13.56 -15.94
#